data_d171d0737787482319b318e481c947c0
#
_entry.id   d171d0737787482319b318e481c947c0
#
_cell.length_a   1.000
_cell.length_b   1.000
_cell.length_c   1.000
_cell.angle_alpha   90.00
_cell.angle_beta   90.00
_cell.angle_gamma   90.00
#
_symmetry.space_group_name_H-M   'P 1'
#
loop_
_entity.id
_entity.type
_entity.pdbx_description
1 polymer ?
#
loop_
_entity_poly.entity_id
_entity_poly.type
_entity_poly.pdbx_seq_one_letter_code
_entity_poly.pdbx_strand_id
1 'polypeptide(L)'
;MFRMKGILLAGGSGTRLHPMTLAASKQLLPIYDKPMVYYPLSTLMLAGIREIMVISTPADLPQFRRLLGDGGRLGLRIAYAEQPSPDGIAQAFLIARGWIDGSPCALALGDNLVHADHLSTLMQSAAKRDVGATVFAYQVRDPERYGVVSFDVNSRAIDIVEKPAAPTSNWAVTGLYFYDQRVTELAAKIRPSARGELEITDLNRVYLQEGTLHVERLSRGCAWLDAGTPDSLLQAATFVQTIQSRTGMLVGCPEEVAFRMKYIDRYALRAHARSLGKTELGRFLLDLAEGEHE
;
A
#
# COMPACT_ATOMS: atom_id res chain seq x y z
N MET A 1 -11.36 -22.08 0.42
CA MET A 1 -10.45 -21.12 1.05
C MET A 1 -10.66 -19.78 0.34
N PHE A 2 -11.16 -18.77 1.02
CA PHE A 2 -11.33 -17.44 0.44
C PHE A 2 -9.97 -16.86 0.09
N ARG A 3 -9.85 -16.29 -1.10
CA ARG A 3 -8.61 -15.68 -1.57
C ARG A 3 -8.58 -14.23 -1.07
N MET A 4 -7.49 -13.78 -0.45
CA MET A 4 -7.36 -12.42 0.03
C MET A 4 -7.52 -11.41 -1.10
N LYS A 5 -8.34 -10.39 -0.89
CA LYS A 5 -8.54 -9.26 -1.80
C LYS A 5 -7.72 -8.06 -1.31
N GLY A 6 -7.40 -7.14 -2.21
CA GLY A 6 -6.63 -5.94 -1.89
C GLY A 6 -7.41 -4.66 -2.15
N ILE A 7 -7.30 -3.71 -1.24
CA ILE A 7 -7.74 -2.33 -1.47
C ILE A 7 -6.50 -1.46 -1.64
N LEU A 8 -6.46 -0.70 -2.71
CA LEU A 8 -5.49 0.36 -2.95
C LEU A 8 -6.22 1.68 -2.77
N LEU A 9 -6.04 2.31 -1.60
CA LEU A 9 -6.72 3.55 -1.25
C LEU A 9 -5.92 4.74 -1.76
N ALA A 10 -6.42 5.35 -2.82
CA ALA A 10 -5.82 6.47 -3.54
C ALA A 10 -6.71 7.72 -3.48
N GLY A 11 -7.35 7.95 -2.36
CA GLY A 11 -8.18 9.12 -2.08
C GLY A 11 -7.44 10.23 -1.34
N GLY A 12 -8.19 11.25 -0.96
CA GLY A 12 -7.70 12.40 -0.20
C GLY A 12 -7.39 13.63 -1.07
N SER A 13 -7.49 14.82 -0.48
CA SER A 13 -7.37 16.11 -1.19
C SER A 13 -5.95 16.48 -1.62
N GLY A 14 -4.92 15.84 -1.06
CA GLY A 14 -3.52 16.13 -1.38
C GLY A 14 -3.06 17.56 -1.10
N THR A 15 -3.78 18.33 -0.28
CA THR A 15 -3.57 19.79 -0.08
C THR A 15 -2.18 20.16 0.40
N ARG A 16 -1.50 19.29 1.14
CA ARG A 16 -0.11 19.50 1.58
C ARG A 16 0.91 19.54 0.43
N LEU A 17 0.51 19.07 -0.76
CA LEU A 17 1.33 19.07 -1.98
C LEU A 17 0.88 20.13 -2.99
N HIS A 18 -0.05 21.04 -2.65
CA HIS A 18 -0.37 22.16 -3.52
C HIS A 18 0.86 23.01 -3.82
N PRO A 19 1.01 23.48 -5.09
CA PRO A 19 0.06 23.41 -6.21
C PRO A 19 0.13 22.13 -7.06
N MET A 20 1.05 21.18 -6.81
CA MET A 20 1.27 19.98 -7.64
C MET A 20 0.00 19.13 -7.79
N THR A 21 -0.85 19.13 -6.76
CA THR A 21 -2.08 18.31 -6.71
C THR A 21 -3.36 19.09 -7.09
N LEU A 22 -3.23 20.29 -7.66
CA LEU A 22 -4.39 21.01 -8.18
C LEU A 22 -4.97 20.39 -9.47
N ALA A 23 -4.13 19.70 -10.24
CA ALA A 23 -4.50 19.13 -11.54
C ALA A 23 -4.41 17.60 -11.59
N ALA A 24 -3.89 16.97 -10.55
CA ALA A 24 -3.70 15.52 -10.52
C ALA A 24 -3.77 14.99 -9.08
N SER A 25 -4.29 13.75 -8.94
CA SER A 25 -4.21 13.03 -7.68
C SER A 25 -2.77 12.91 -7.20
N LYS A 26 -2.53 13.04 -5.89
CA LYS A 26 -1.23 12.85 -5.27
C LYS A 26 -0.57 11.53 -5.70
N GLN A 27 -1.33 10.46 -5.73
CA GLN A 27 -0.85 9.11 -6.01
C GLN A 27 -0.47 8.90 -7.49
N LEU A 28 -0.78 9.87 -8.35
CA LEU A 28 -0.35 9.89 -9.75
C LEU A 28 0.90 10.74 -9.98
N LEU A 29 1.34 11.50 -8.98
CA LEU A 29 2.63 12.21 -9.06
C LEU A 29 3.77 11.19 -9.15
N PRO A 30 4.84 11.51 -9.89
CA PRO A 30 5.98 10.61 -10.00
C PRO A 30 6.78 10.53 -8.70
N ILE A 31 7.19 9.33 -8.32
CA ILE A 31 8.32 9.09 -7.44
C ILE A 31 9.44 8.57 -8.33
N TYR A 32 10.40 9.42 -8.65
CA TYR A 32 11.49 9.20 -9.59
C TYR A 32 10.98 8.88 -11.01
N ASP A 33 10.88 7.61 -11.40
CA ASP A 33 10.64 7.15 -12.77
C ASP A 33 9.23 6.61 -13.04
N LYS A 34 8.37 6.52 -12.02
CA LYS A 34 7.03 5.95 -12.17
C LYS A 34 5.99 6.58 -11.22
N PRO A 35 4.68 6.45 -11.50
CA PRO A 35 3.64 6.97 -10.62
C PRO A 35 3.72 6.37 -9.20
N MET A 36 3.50 7.20 -8.18
CA MET A 36 3.54 6.83 -6.77
C MET A 36 2.70 5.57 -6.46
N VAL A 37 1.52 5.45 -7.05
CA VAL A 37 0.59 4.32 -6.85
C VAL A 37 1.17 2.96 -7.24
N TYR A 38 2.23 2.92 -8.07
CA TYR A 38 2.87 1.66 -8.47
C TYR A 38 3.58 0.95 -7.31
N TYR A 39 4.10 1.70 -6.35
CA TYR A 39 4.80 1.14 -5.19
C TYR A 39 3.87 0.33 -4.29
N PRO A 40 2.76 0.88 -3.74
CA PRO A 40 1.83 0.09 -2.94
C PRO A 40 1.08 -0.98 -3.77
N LEU A 41 0.84 -0.76 -5.08
CA LEU A 41 0.32 -1.80 -5.96
C LEU A 41 1.28 -3.00 -6.01
N SER A 42 2.57 -2.76 -6.23
CA SER A 42 3.60 -3.80 -6.22
C SER A 42 3.65 -4.53 -4.88
N THR A 43 3.49 -3.83 -3.76
CA THR A 43 3.47 -4.42 -2.42
C THR A 43 2.28 -5.39 -2.24
N LEU A 44 1.08 -5.01 -2.69
CA LEU A 44 -0.08 -5.90 -2.69
C LEU A 44 0.14 -7.13 -3.60
N MET A 45 0.75 -6.93 -4.76
CA MET A 45 1.09 -8.02 -5.68
C MET A 45 2.09 -9.00 -5.05
N LEU A 46 3.12 -8.50 -4.35
CA LEU A 46 4.10 -9.33 -3.61
C LEU A 46 3.46 -10.17 -2.51
N ALA A 47 2.34 -9.73 -1.93
CA ALA A 47 1.53 -10.51 -1.00
C ALA A 47 0.77 -11.69 -1.65
N GLY A 48 0.83 -11.83 -2.98
CA GLY A 48 0.07 -12.83 -3.72
C GLY A 48 -1.35 -12.39 -4.10
N ILE A 49 -1.70 -11.11 -3.91
CA ILE A 49 -3.04 -10.57 -4.15
C ILE A 49 -3.18 -10.21 -5.64
N ARG A 50 -4.23 -10.74 -6.28
CA ARG A 50 -4.52 -10.51 -7.70
C ARG A 50 -5.86 -9.82 -7.96
N GLU A 51 -6.73 -9.77 -6.97
CA GLU A 51 -7.99 -9.03 -7.02
C GLU A 51 -7.83 -7.76 -6.21
N ILE A 52 -7.82 -6.60 -6.87
CA ILE A 52 -7.53 -5.32 -6.23
C ILE A 52 -8.63 -4.32 -6.58
N MET A 53 -9.16 -3.64 -5.57
CA MET A 53 -10.04 -2.50 -5.75
C MET A 53 -9.27 -1.21 -5.52
N VAL A 54 -9.25 -0.34 -6.54
CA VAL A 54 -8.74 1.03 -6.41
C VAL A 54 -9.88 1.93 -5.96
N ILE A 55 -9.71 2.57 -4.81
CA ILE A 55 -10.68 3.54 -4.27
C ILE A 55 -10.07 4.93 -4.36
N SER A 56 -10.76 5.85 -5.03
CA SER A 56 -10.30 7.22 -5.21
C SER A 56 -11.47 8.20 -5.26
N THR A 57 -11.17 9.50 -5.33
CA THR A 57 -12.20 10.53 -5.52
C THR A 57 -12.89 10.36 -6.88
N PRO A 58 -14.15 10.79 -7.04
CA PRO A 58 -14.83 10.77 -8.35
C PRO A 58 -14.05 11.50 -9.43
N ALA A 59 -13.36 12.60 -9.09
CA ALA A 59 -12.58 13.41 -10.02
C ALA A 59 -11.31 12.70 -10.52
N ASP A 60 -10.65 11.93 -9.65
CA ASP A 60 -9.37 11.29 -9.98
C ASP A 60 -9.51 9.87 -10.53
N LEU A 61 -10.60 9.18 -10.22
CA LEU A 61 -10.83 7.78 -10.59
C LEU A 61 -10.66 7.50 -12.08
N PRO A 62 -11.11 8.36 -13.02
CA PRO A 62 -10.88 8.18 -14.46
C PRO A 62 -9.39 8.10 -14.83
N GLN A 63 -8.51 8.83 -14.12
CA GLN A 63 -7.07 8.81 -14.37
C GLN A 63 -6.45 7.47 -13.95
N PHE A 64 -6.86 6.92 -12.80
CA PHE A 64 -6.46 5.57 -12.37
C PHE A 64 -6.94 4.49 -13.34
N ARG A 65 -8.17 4.58 -13.83
CA ARG A 65 -8.69 3.67 -14.86
C ARG A 65 -7.86 3.72 -16.15
N ARG A 66 -7.44 4.91 -16.57
CA ARG A 66 -6.58 5.07 -17.76
C ARG A 66 -5.18 4.50 -17.52
N LEU A 67 -4.62 4.65 -16.32
CA LEU A 67 -3.28 4.17 -15.99
C LEU A 67 -3.23 2.66 -15.84
N LEU A 68 -4.16 2.07 -15.07
CA LEU A 68 -4.10 0.68 -14.64
C LEU A 68 -4.98 -0.26 -15.47
N GLY A 69 -6.01 0.27 -16.16
CA GLY A 69 -6.97 -0.52 -16.95
C GLY A 69 -7.76 -1.48 -16.06
N ASP A 70 -8.03 -2.66 -16.57
CA ASP A 70 -8.67 -3.77 -15.83
C ASP A 70 -7.65 -4.64 -15.07
N GLY A 71 -6.36 -4.33 -15.18
CA GLY A 71 -5.26 -5.08 -14.59
C GLY A 71 -4.81 -6.31 -15.39
N GLY A 72 -5.51 -6.68 -16.45
CA GLY A 72 -5.24 -7.90 -17.22
C GLY A 72 -3.80 -7.98 -17.73
N ARG A 73 -3.22 -6.85 -18.15
CA ARG A 73 -1.80 -6.77 -18.58
C ARG A 73 -0.80 -7.18 -17.50
N LEU A 74 -1.16 -7.08 -16.21
CA LEU A 74 -0.34 -7.48 -15.06
C LEU A 74 -0.80 -8.82 -14.46
N GLY A 75 -1.75 -9.50 -15.11
CA GLY A 75 -2.36 -10.71 -14.58
C GLY A 75 -3.21 -10.47 -13.33
N LEU A 76 -3.70 -9.24 -13.15
CA LEU A 76 -4.59 -8.81 -12.07
C LEU A 76 -6.02 -8.70 -12.55
N ARG A 77 -6.95 -8.56 -11.59
CA ARG A 77 -8.32 -8.06 -11.80
C ARG A 77 -8.50 -6.80 -10.95
N ILE A 78 -8.61 -5.65 -11.61
CA ILE A 78 -8.74 -4.36 -10.94
C ILE A 78 -10.19 -3.89 -11.05
N ALA A 79 -10.82 -3.70 -9.87
CA ALA A 79 -12.10 -3.01 -9.72
C ALA A 79 -11.86 -1.57 -9.25
N TYR A 80 -12.89 -0.74 -9.39
CA TYR A 80 -12.80 0.68 -9.05
C TYR A 80 -14.03 1.12 -8.29
N ALA A 81 -13.84 1.89 -7.21
CA ALA A 81 -14.92 2.49 -6.45
C ALA A 81 -14.61 3.94 -6.10
N GLU A 82 -15.65 4.73 -5.91
CA GLU A 82 -15.55 6.14 -5.54
C GLU A 82 -15.60 6.31 -4.04
N GLN A 83 -14.75 7.19 -3.52
CA GLN A 83 -14.82 7.75 -2.19
C GLN A 83 -15.16 9.24 -2.33
N PRO A 84 -16.45 9.64 -2.23
CA PRO A 84 -16.87 11.02 -2.49
C PRO A 84 -16.32 12.02 -1.48
N SER A 85 -16.16 11.61 -0.22
CA SER A 85 -15.59 12.41 0.87
C SER A 85 -14.52 11.61 1.64
N PRO A 86 -13.48 12.28 2.17
CA PRO A 86 -12.38 11.62 2.88
C PRO A 86 -12.75 11.34 4.35
N ASP A 87 -13.79 10.53 4.59
CA ASP A 87 -14.33 10.23 5.92
C ASP A 87 -13.52 9.18 6.69
N GLY A 88 -12.25 9.04 6.35
CA GLY A 88 -11.29 8.16 7.04
C GLY A 88 -10.91 6.90 6.25
N ILE A 89 -9.81 6.27 6.69
CA ILE A 89 -9.25 5.09 6.00
C ILE A 89 -10.17 3.89 6.14
N ALA A 90 -10.78 3.67 7.31
CA ALA A 90 -11.65 2.52 7.53
C ALA A 90 -12.94 2.55 6.69
N GLN A 91 -13.35 3.72 6.17
CA GLN A 91 -14.46 3.84 5.21
C GLN A 91 -14.25 2.98 3.95
N ALA A 92 -13.00 2.75 3.55
CA ALA A 92 -12.67 1.93 2.38
C ALA A 92 -13.28 0.51 2.45
N PHE A 93 -13.36 -0.09 3.65
CA PHE A 93 -13.96 -1.41 3.83
C PHE A 93 -15.49 -1.37 3.69
N LEU A 94 -16.13 -0.25 4.02
CA LEU A 94 -17.58 -0.05 3.85
C LEU A 94 -17.92 0.15 2.37
N ILE A 95 -17.12 0.94 1.66
CA ILE A 95 -17.26 1.15 0.21
C ILE A 95 -17.07 -0.17 -0.53
N ALA A 96 -16.06 -0.95 -0.15
CA ALA A 96 -15.73 -2.21 -0.81
C ALA A 96 -16.54 -3.41 -0.31
N ARG A 97 -17.48 -3.25 0.65
CA ARG A 97 -18.15 -4.35 1.35
C ARG A 97 -18.72 -5.41 0.42
N GLY A 98 -19.51 -5.01 -0.56
CA GLY A 98 -20.14 -5.95 -1.51
C GLY A 98 -19.13 -6.65 -2.42
N TRP A 99 -17.98 -6.03 -2.69
CA TRP A 99 -16.90 -6.62 -3.48
C TRP A 99 -16.00 -7.52 -2.63
N ILE A 100 -15.71 -7.17 -1.36
CA ILE A 100 -14.97 -8.01 -0.42
C ILE A 100 -15.71 -9.33 -0.20
N ASP A 101 -17.04 -9.27 0.01
CA ASP A 101 -17.92 -10.44 0.07
C ASP A 101 -17.39 -11.52 1.03
N GLY A 102 -17.14 -11.13 2.29
CA GLY A 102 -16.65 -12.03 3.35
C GLY A 102 -15.24 -12.59 3.14
N SER A 103 -14.48 -12.10 2.17
CA SER A 103 -13.07 -12.49 1.98
C SER A 103 -12.17 -11.74 2.97
N PRO A 104 -11.00 -12.31 3.37
CA PRO A 104 -9.95 -11.54 4.02
C PRO A 104 -9.46 -10.43 3.07
N CYS A 105 -9.04 -9.29 3.66
CA CYS A 105 -8.73 -8.11 2.87
C CYS A 105 -7.45 -7.41 3.35
N ALA A 106 -6.54 -7.11 2.43
CA ALA A 106 -5.43 -6.19 2.67
C ALA A 106 -5.79 -4.78 2.18
N LEU A 107 -5.27 -3.75 2.86
CA LEU A 107 -5.37 -2.36 2.43
C LEU A 107 -3.98 -1.75 2.39
N ALA A 108 -3.65 -1.10 1.28
CA ALA A 108 -2.45 -0.29 1.12
C ALA A 108 -2.84 1.16 0.81
N LEU A 109 -2.23 2.11 1.52
CA LEU A 109 -2.35 3.52 1.21
C LEU A 109 -1.54 3.83 -0.05
N GLY A 110 -2.16 4.53 -0.98
CA GLY A 110 -1.62 4.81 -2.32
C GLY A 110 -0.38 5.73 -2.35
N ASP A 111 0.02 6.28 -1.21
CA ASP A 111 1.17 7.17 -1.04
C ASP A 111 2.30 6.55 -0.21
N ASN A 112 2.20 5.27 0.13
CA ASN A 112 3.19 4.58 0.94
C ASN A 112 4.13 3.74 0.08
N LEU A 113 5.42 3.97 0.23
CA LEU A 113 6.49 3.17 -0.35
C LEU A 113 7.14 2.34 0.75
N VAL A 114 7.22 1.04 0.56
CA VAL A 114 7.97 0.12 1.43
C VAL A 114 9.04 -0.57 0.59
N HIS A 115 10.28 -0.51 1.08
CA HIS A 115 11.40 -1.27 0.51
C HIS A 115 12.08 -2.04 1.63
N ALA A 116 12.23 -3.35 1.44
CA ALA A 116 12.86 -4.22 2.43
C ALA A 116 13.44 -5.44 1.73
N ASP A 117 14.52 -5.97 2.28
CA ASP A 117 14.95 -7.32 1.95
C ASP A 117 13.84 -8.31 2.37
N HIS A 118 13.61 -9.33 1.54
CA HIS A 118 12.54 -10.32 1.75
C HIS A 118 11.12 -9.76 1.90
N LEU A 119 10.83 -8.58 1.33
CA LEU A 119 9.50 -7.94 1.40
C LEU A 119 8.38 -8.90 0.99
N SER A 120 8.60 -9.69 -0.07
CA SER A 120 7.59 -10.66 -0.54
C SER A 120 7.28 -11.72 0.51
N THR A 121 8.27 -12.20 1.25
CA THR A 121 8.09 -13.18 2.33
C THR A 121 7.28 -12.59 3.48
N LEU A 122 7.58 -11.36 3.88
CA LEU A 122 6.82 -10.64 4.91
C LEU A 122 5.35 -10.47 4.51
N MET A 123 5.11 -10.01 3.28
CA MET A 123 3.75 -9.78 2.76
C MET A 123 2.97 -11.08 2.65
N GLN A 124 3.57 -12.15 2.14
CA GLN A 124 2.92 -13.45 2.03
C GLN A 124 2.67 -14.10 3.39
N SER A 125 3.54 -13.88 4.37
CA SER A 125 3.32 -14.33 5.75
C SER A 125 2.10 -13.65 6.36
N ALA A 126 1.98 -12.33 6.20
CA ALA A 126 0.80 -11.58 6.66
C ALA A 126 -0.49 -12.03 5.95
N ALA A 127 -0.42 -12.24 4.63
CA ALA A 127 -1.57 -12.68 3.83
C ALA A 127 -2.07 -14.10 4.12
N LYS A 128 -1.25 -14.93 4.77
CA LYS A 128 -1.58 -16.33 5.15
C LYS A 128 -2.25 -16.44 6.52
N ARG A 129 -2.32 -15.37 7.30
CA ARG A 129 -2.99 -15.40 8.60
C ARG A 129 -4.50 -15.42 8.41
N ASP A 130 -5.12 -16.48 8.88
CA ASP A 130 -6.56 -16.70 8.70
C ASP A 130 -7.42 -15.93 9.73
N VAL A 131 -6.85 -15.53 10.86
CA VAL A 131 -7.55 -14.86 11.97
C VAL A 131 -6.78 -13.63 12.42
N GLY A 132 -7.51 -12.56 12.68
CA GLY A 132 -6.98 -11.33 13.23
C GLY A 132 -6.58 -10.31 12.19
N ALA A 133 -5.79 -9.33 12.64
CA ALA A 133 -5.22 -8.30 11.81
C ALA A 133 -3.69 -8.32 11.90
N THR A 134 -3.02 -7.92 10.82
CA THR A 134 -1.58 -7.66 10.80
C THR A 134 -1.33 -6.23 10.37
N VAL A 135 -0.56 -5.50 11.15
CA VAL A 135 -0.05 -4.16 10.83
C VAL A 135 1.47 -4.16 10.89
N PHE A 136 2.08 -3.22 10.20
CA PHE A 136 3.54 -3.07 10.17
C PHE A 136 3.92 -1.80 10.92
N ALA A 137 4.87 -1.91 11.84
CA ALA A 137 5.37 -0.80 12.62
C ALA A 137 6.81 -0.45 12.21
N TYR A 138 7.08 0.83 12.05
CA TYR A 138 8.38 1.38 11.68
C TYR A 138 8.82 2.45 12.67
N GLN A 139 10.10 2.48 13.04
CA GLN A 139 10.62 3.52 13.91
C GLN A 139 10.81 4.84 13.19
N VAL A 140 10.19 5.90 13.72
CA VAL A 140 10.26 7.26 13.19
C VAL A 140 10.73 8.25 14.23
N ARG A 141 11.10 9.45 13.79
CA ARG A 141 11.51 10.56 14.69
C ARG A 141 10.35 11.46 15.10
N ASP A 142 9.27 11.44 14.31
CA ASP A 142 8.07 12.30 14.42
C ASP A 142 6.80 11.45 14.54
N PRO A 143 6.68 10.58 15.57
CA PRO A 143 5.60 9.61 15.70
C PRO A 143 4.21 10.24 15.84
N GLU A 144 4.12 11.49 16.32
CA GLU A 144 2.86 12.25 16.47
C GLU A 144 2.09 12.45 15.17
N ARG A 145 2.71 12.20 14.03
CA ARG A 145 2.06 12.30 12.71
C ARG A 145 1.24 11.07 12.33
N TYR A 146 1.41 9.96 13.04
CA TYR A 146 0.94 8.62 12.65
C TYR A 146 0.13 7.95 13.75
N GLY A 147 -0.49 6.83 13.44
CA GLY A 147 -0.90 5.87 14.45
C GLY A 147 0.33 5.30 15.15
N VAL A 148 0.37 5.36 16.47
CA VAL A 148 1.53 4.92 17.28
C VAL A 148 1.17 3.68 18.05
N VAL A 149 2.00 2.64 17.95
CA VAL A 149 1.85 1.40 18.71
C VAL A 149 2.88 1.35 19.84
N SER A 150 2.42 0.95 21.03
CA SER A 150 3.28 0.74 22.21
C SER A 150 3.37 -0.74 22.55
N PHE A 151 4.51 -1.16 23.10
CA PHE A 151 4.83 -2.55 23.43
C PHE A 151 5.15 -2.72 24.88
N ASP A 152 4.83 -3.89 25.45
CA ASP A 152 5.31 -4.32 26.75
C ASP A 152 6.77 -4.83 26.69
N VAL A 153 7.27 -5.24 27.86
CA VAL A 153 8.65 -5.80 28.00
C VAL A 153 8.85 -7.10 27.21
N ASN A 154 7.77 -7.80 26.87
CA ASN A 154 7.79 -9.03 26.09
C ASN A 154 7.56 -8.76 24.58
N SER A 155 7.63 -7.49 24.16
CA SER A 155 7.40 -7.07 22.76
C SER A 155 5.97 -7.35 22.23
N ARG A 156 4.99 -7.42 23.11
CA ARG A 156 3.57 -7.51 22.73
C ARG A 156 2.99 -6.11 22.61
N ALA A 157 2.23 -5.86 21.57
CA ALA A 157 1.48 -4.61 21.44
C ALA A 157 0.44 -4.49 22.57
N ILE A 158 0.45 -3.35 23.27
CA ILE A 158 -0.43 -3.09 24.41
C ILE A 158 -1.35 -1.90 24.18
N ASP A 159 -0.99 -1.01 23.27
CA ASP A 159 -1.82 0.15 22.91
C ASP A 159 -1.54 0.61 21.50
N ILE A 160 -2.53 1.25 20.88
CA ILE A 160 -2.41 1.89 19.57
C ILE A 160 -3.23 3.18 19.58
N VAL A 161 -2.60 4.32 19.29
CA VAL A 161 -3.21 5.65 19.39
C VAL A 161 -2.99 6.43 18.10
N GLU A 162 -4.07 6.99 17.56
CA GLU A 162 -4.00 7.84 16.35
C GLU A 162 -3.46 9.22 16.68
N LYS A 163 -2.36 9.61 16.05
CA LYS A 163 -1.73 10.94 16.12
C LYS A 163 -1.67 11.51 17.54
N PRO A 164 -1.06 10.82 18.50
CA PRO A 164 -1.02 11.26 19.89
C PRO A 164 -0.25 12.56 20.01
N ALA A 165 -0.79 13.54 20.77
CA ALA A 165 -0.06 14.78 21.07
C ALA A 165 1.21 14.56 21.90
N ALA A 166 1.25 13.50 22.70
CA ALA A 166 2.41 13.05 23.48
C ALA A 166 2.62 11.55 23.25
N PRO A 167 3.40 11.17 22.21
CA PRO A 167 3.64 9.76 21.88
C PRO A 167 4.38 9.03 23.01
N THR A 168 3.89 7.84 23.35
CA THR A 168 4.54 6.95 24.36
C THR A 168 5.56 6.01 23.71
N SER A 169 5.66 6.01 22.38
CA SER A 169 6.53 5.16 21.57
C SER A 169 6.89 5.88 20.27
N ASN A 170 7.97 5.48 19.63
CA ASN A 170 8.37 5.95 18.30
C ASN A 170 8.05 4.92 17.18
N TRP A 171 7.19 3.94 17.46
CA TRP A 171 6.76 2.95 16.49
C TRP A 171 5.48 3.41 15.79
N ALA A 172 5.65 3.97 14.59
CA ALA A 172 4.54 4.38 13.71
C ALA A 172 3.98 3.17 12.97
N VAL A 173 2.66 3.07 12.91
CA VAL A 173 1.97 2.09 12.06
C VAL A 173 2.01 2.60 10.62
N THR A 174 2.52 1.77 9.72
CA THR A 174 2.60 2.11 8.29
C THR A 174 1.23 2.05 7.61
N GLY A 175 1.16 2.54 6.37
CA GLY A 175 -0.08 2.49 5.57
C GLY A 175 -0.33 1.14 4.90
N LEU A 176 -0.04 0.03 5.56
CA LEU A 176 -0.23 -1.31 5.04
C LEU A 176 -0.86 -2.21 6.11
N TYR A 177 -2.00 -2.81 5.78
CA TYR A 177 -2.86 -3.53 6.71
C TYR A 177 -3.37 -4.81 6.09
N PHE A 178 -3.46 -5.87 6.90
CA PHE A 178 -4.06 -7.16 6.52
C PHE A 178 -5.09 -7.55 7.57
N TYR A 179 -6.27 -7.95 7.13
CA TYR A 179 -7.39 -8.28 8.01
C TYR A 179 -8.05 -9.58 7.62
N ASP A 180 -8.57 -10.28 8.60
CA ASP A 180 -9.43 -11.44 8.40
C ASP A 180 -10.79 -11.04 7.77
N GLN A 181 -11.64 -12.04 7.53
CA GLN A 181 -12.95 -11.88 6.88
C GLN A 181 -13.95 -10.99 7.64
N ARG A 182 -13.70 -10.68 8.93
CA ARG A 182 -14.58 -9.87 9.77
C ARG A 182 -14.42 -8.37 9.57
N VAL A 183 -13.44 -7.95 8.79
CA VAL A 183 -13.05 -6.54 8.66
C VAL A 183 -14.21 -5.62 8.30
N THR A 184 -15.09 -6.02 7.40
CA THR A 184 -16.25 -5.21 6.99
C THR A 184 -17.29 -5.06 8.07
N GLU A 185 -17.49 -6.09 8.88
CA GLU A 185 -18.43 -6.06 10.02
C GLU A 185 -17.88 -5.21 11.16
N LEU A 186 -16.57 -5.32 11.44
CA LEU A 186 -15.91 -4.53 12.47
C LEU A 186 -15.82 -3.07 12.06
N ALA A 187 -15.47 -2.77 10.79
CA ALA A 187 -15.46 -1.41 10.26
C ALA A 187 -16.84 -0.73 10.33
N ALA A 188 -17.93 -1.48 10.17
CA ALA A 188 -19.30 -0.95 10.29
C ALA A 188 -19.69 -0.57 11.74
N LYS A 189 -18.95 -1.02 12.75
CA LYS A 189 -19.21 -0.71 14.16
C LYS A 189 -18.40 0.49 14.67
N ILE A 190 -17.39 0.93 13.92
CA ILE A 190 -16.54 2.08 14.28
C ILE A 190 -17.35 3.36 14.18
N ARG A 191 -17.12 4.27 15.11
CA ARG A 191 -17.72 5.61 15.11
C ARG A 191 -16.69 6.63 14.62
N PRO A 192 -17.12 7.71 13.94
CA PRO A 192 -16.23 8.80 13.59
C PRO A 192 -15.53 9.38 14.82
N SER A 193 -14.25 9.67 14.69
CA SER A 193 -13.44 10.34 15.71
C SER A 193 -13.85 11.81 15.87
N ALA A 194 -13.21 12.53 16.80
CA ALA A 194 -13.39 13.97 16.95
C ALA A 194 -13.02 14.77 15.68
N ARG A 195 -12.28 14.16 14.74
CA ARG A 195 -11.95 14.72 13.42
C ARG A 195 -13.02 14.43 12.35
N GLY A 196 -14.07 13.68 12.70
CA GLY A 196 -15.11 13.24 11.77
C GLY A 196 -14.70 12.05 10.89
N GLU A 197 -13.56 11.41 11.16
CA GLU A 197 -13.00 10.33 10.36
C GLU A 197 -13.25 8.94 11.00
N LEU A 198 -13.55 7.94 10.18
CA LEU A 198 -13.51 6.52 10.56
C LEU A 198 -12.05 6.07 10.58
N GLU A 199 -11.46 6.10 11.78
CA GLU A 199 -10.03 5.88 11.95
C GLU A 199 -9.67 4.41 11.78
N ILE A 200 -8.64 4.13 10.99
CA ILE A 200 -8.08 2.79 10.88
C ILE A 200 -7.50 2.30 12.22
N THR A 201 -7.01 3.23 13.03
CA THR A 201 -6.47 2.95 14.36
C THR A 201 -7.55 2.42 15.30
N ASP A 202 -8.79 2.90 15.19
CA ASP A 202 -9.90 2.36 16.00
C ASP A 202 -10.27 0.94 15.58
N LEU A 203 -10.22 0.64 14.27
CA LEU A 203 -10.37 -0.72 13.78
C LEU A 203 -9.26 -1.63 14.33
N ASN A 204 -8.01 -1.21 14.26
CA ASN A 204 -6.88 -1.96 14.81
C ASN A 204 -7.00 -2.16 16.32
N ARG A 205 -7.55 -1.18 17.05
CA ARG A 205 -7.79 -1.28 18.50
C ARG A 205 -8.80 -2.37 18.84
N VAL A 206 -9.82 -2.60 18.01
CA VAL A 206 -10.74 -3.73 18.20
C VAL A 206 -9.99 -5.04 18.17
N TYR A 207 -9.15 -5.28 17.17
CA TYR A 207 -8.32 -6.50 17.09
C TYR A 207 -7.29 -6.60 18.23
N LEU A 208 -6.75 -5.47 18.70
CA LEU A 208 -5.86 -5.44 19.85
C LEU A 208 -6.57 -5.88 21.12
N GLN A 209 -7.78 -5.37 21.38
CA GLN A 209 -8.60 -5.73 22.54
C GLN A 209 -9.03 -7.20 22.53
N GLU A 210 -9.24 -7.77 21.36
CA GLU A 210 -9.51 -9.20 21.17
C GLU A 210 -8.25 -10.08 21.28
N GLY A 211 -7.04 -9.48 21.40
CA GLY A 211 -5.78 -10.22 21.42
C GLY A 211 -5.38 -10.83 20.08
N THR A 212 -5.96 -10.33 18.97
CA THR A 212 -5.79 -10.85 17.61
C THR A 212 -5.08 -9.86 16.66
N LEU A 213 -4.52 -8.78 17.19
CA LEU A 213 -3.67 -7.85 16.43
C LEU A 213 -2.21 -8.35 16.43
N HIS A 214 -1.69 -8.63 15.26
CA HIS A 214 -0.27 -8.92 15.02
C HIS A 214 0.44 -7.66 14.55
N VAL A 215 1.55 -7.30 15.21
CA VAL A 215 2.37 -6.15 14.81
C VAL A 215 3.73 -6.65 14.36
N GLU A 216 4.00 -6.53 13.07
CA GLU A 216 5.30 -6.84 12.47
C GLU A 216 6.20 -5.60 12.53
N ARG A 217 7.31 -5.68 13.27
CA ARG A 217 8.27 -4.58 13.36
C ARG A 217 9.24 -4.64 12.19
N LEU A 218 9.20 -3.62 11.35
CA LEU A 218 10.14 -3.49 10.24
C LEU A 218 11.55 -3.22 10.77
N SER A 219 12.52 -3.96 10.26
CA SER A 219 13.91 -3.91 10.70
C SER A 219 14.65 -2.67 10.17
N ARG A 220 15.90 -2.46 10.65
CA ARG A 220 16.77 -1.35 10.19
C ARG A 220 17.11 -1.41 8.70
N GLY A 221 17.03 -2.58 8.06
CA GLY A 221 17.24 -2.73 6.61
C GLY A 221 16.01 -2.37 5.76
N CYS A 222 14.89 -1.98 6.39
CA CYS A 222 13.70 -1.54 5.69
C CYS A 222 13.68 -0.03 5.55
N ALA A 223 13.08 0.46 4.49
CA ALA A 223 12.68 1.84 4.31
C ALA A 223 11.17 1.92 4.14
N TRP A 224 10.53 2.76 4.94
CA TRP A 224 9.15 3.16 4.77
C TRP A 224 9.10 4.67 4.57
N LEU A 225 8.45 5.11 3.51
CA LEU A 225 8.36 6.50 3.09
C LEU A 225 6.90 6.84 2.81
N ASP A 226 6.39 7.86 3.51
CA ASP A 226 5.10 8.49 3.21
C ASP A 226 5.33 9.71 2.33
N ALA A 227 4.97 9.67 1.07
CA ALA A 227 5.17 10.79 0.16
C ALA A 227 4.06 11.86 0.32
N GLY A 228 3.82 12.31 1.54
CA GLY A 228 2.72 13.21 1.91
C GLY A 228 3.03 14.70 1.87
N THR A 229 4.31 15.08 1.77
CA THR A 229 4.79 16.48 1.71
C THR A 229 5.82 16.63 0.59
N PRO A 230 6.12 17.87 0.12
CA PRO A 230 7.16 18.08 -0.90
C PRO A 230 8.50 17.47 -0.52
N ASP A 231 8.93 17.62 0.73
CA ASP A 231 10.20 17.08 1.22
C ASP A 231 10.18 15.55 1.25
N SER A 232 9.11 14.92 1.74
CA SER A 232 9.02 13.45 1.76
C SER A 232 8.88 12.85 0.36
N LEU A 233 8.24 13.55 -0.58
CA LEU A 233 8.18 13.16 -1.98
C LEU A 233 9.57 13.19 -2.63
N LEU A 234 10.35 14.25 -2.38
CA LEU A 234 11.73 14.37 -2.86
C LEU A 234 12.63 13.29 -2.24
N GLN A 235 12.51 13.05 -0.93
CA GLN A 235 13.26 11.99 -0.24
C GLN A 235 12.94 10.61 -0.81
N ALA A 236 11.67 10.31 -1.07
CA ALA A 236 11.26 9.05 -1.69
C ALA A 236 11.83 8.91 -3.11
N ALA A 237 11.79 9.97 -3.92
CA ALA A 237 12.36 9.96 -5.27
C ALA A 237 13.89 9.77 -5.24
N THR A 238 14.59 10.45 -4.34
CA THR A 238 16.06 10.32 -4.17
C THR A 238 16.42 8.92 -3.68
N PHE A 239 15.67 8.35 -2.75
CA PHE A 239 15.88 6.98 -2.27
C PHE A 239 15.75 5.97 -3.41
N VAL A 240 14.67 6.01 -4.17
CA VAL A 240 14.43 5.11 -5.31
C VAL A 240 15.54 5.26 -6.35
N GLN A 241 15.85 6.50 -6.74
CA GLN A 241 16.90 6.80 -7.70
C GLN A 241 18.26 6.24 -7.25
N THR A 242 18.61 6.40 -5.96
CA THR A 242 19.86 5.91 -5.41
C THR A 242 19.96 4.38 -5.48
N ILE A 243 18.90 3.68 -5.06
CA ILE A 243 18.88 2.21 -5.12
C ILE A 243 18.98 1.73 -6.56
N GLN A 244 18.13 2.24 -7.45
CA GLN A 244 18.10 1.80 -8.86
C GLN A 244 19.40 2.08 -9.60
N SER A 245 19.99 3.26 -9.41
CA SER A 245 21.26 3.63 -10.07
C SER A 245 22.47 2.82 -9.56
N ARG A 246 22.43 2.32 -8.33
CA ARG A 246 23.54 1.55 -7.74
C ARG A 246 23.43 0.06 -7.99
N THR A 247 22.22 -0.48 -8.04
CA THR A 247 21.99 -1.93 -8.15
C THR A 247 21.56 -2.37 -9.54
N GLY A 248 21.05 -1.46 -10.38
CA GLY A 248 20.38 -1.82 -11.63
C GLY A 248 19.02 -2.47 -11.45
N MET A 249 18.54 -2.65 -10.20
CA MET A 249 17.25 -3.28 -9.90
C MET A 249 16.17 -2.21 -9.69
N LEU A 250 14.96 -2.51 -10.16
CA LEU A 250 13.84 -1.57 -10.01
C LEU A 250 13.18 -1.69 -8.61
N VAL A 251 12.73 -0.57 -8.08
CA VAL A 251 11.92 -0.51 -6.86
C VAL A 251 10.47 -0.30 -7.25
N GLY A 252 9.57 -1.18 -6.81
CA GLY A 252 8.12 -1.02 -6.99
C GLY A 252 7.69 -1.02 -8.46
N CYS A 253 8.17 -1.98 -9.25
CA CYS A 253 7.79 -2.17 -10.65
C CYS A 253 6.71 -3.26 -10.77
N PRO A 254 5.43 -2.92 -11.03
CA PRO A 254 4.37 -3.92 -11.13
C PRO A 254 4.60 -4.96 -12.22
N GLU A 255 5.21 -4.59 -13.34
CA GLU A 255 5.51 -5.48 -14.47
C GLU A 255 6.53 -6.54 -14.08
N GLU A 256 7.61 -6.14 -13.41
CA GLU A 256 8.63 -7.07 -12.88
C GLU A 256 8.01 -7.99 -11.82
N VAL A 257 7.25 -7.43 -10.87
CA VAL A 257 6.57 -8.22 -9.83
C VAL A 257 5.59 -9.21 -10.46
N ALA A 258 4.81 -8.81 -11.46
CA ALA A 258 3.88 -9.69 -12.17
C ALA A 258 4.61 -10.88 -12.81
N PHE A 259 5.78 -10.65 -13.40
CA PHE A 259 6.59 -11.71 -14.00
C PHE A 259 7.21 -12.63 -12.96
N ARG A 260 7.88 -12.09 -11.93
CA ARG A 260 8.52 -12.87 -10.86
C ARG A 260 7.52 -13.67 -10.03
N MET A 261 6.32 -13.12 -9.81
CA MET A 261 5.20 -13.81 -9.14
C MET A 261 4.45 -14.78 -10.07
N LYS A 262 4.88 -14.92 -11.34
CA LYS A 262 4.25 -15.79 -12.35
C LYS A 262 2.78 -15.43 -12.62
N TYR A 263 2.43 -14.16 -12.55
CA TYR A 263 1.11 -13.65 -12.93
C TYR A 263 1.01 -13.50 -14.44
N ILE A 264 2.12 -13.17 -15.08
CA ILE A 264 2.29 -13.11 -16.53
C ILE A 264 3.50 -13.94 -16.95
N ASP A 265 3.50 -14.36 -18.20
CA ASP A 265 4.61 -15.09 -18.81
C ASP A 265 5.62 -14.15 -19.48
N ARG A 266 6.69 -14.72 -20.01
CA ARG A 266 7.77 -14.02 -20.72
C ARG A 266 7.25 -13.29 -21.97
N TYR A 267 6.24 -13.84 -22.66
CA TYR A 267 5.69 -13.21 -23.86
C TYR A 267 4.90 -11.94 -23.53
N ALA A 268 4.09 -11.97 -22.47
CA ALA A 268 3.38 -10.82 -21.96
C ALA A 268 4.36 -9.75 -21.46
N LEU A 269 5.43 -10.11 -20.74
CA LEU A 269 6.46 -9.18 -20.30
C LEU A 269 7.12 -8.48 -21.49
N ARG A 270 7.50 -9.22 -22.54
CA ARG A 270 8.07 -8.63 -23.77
C ARG A 270 7.10 -7.67 -24.47
N ALA A 271 5.81 -8.01 -24.51
CA ALA A 271 4.80 -7.13 -25.09
C ALA A 271 4.71 -5.80 -24.31
N HIS A 272 4.75 -5.86 -22.98
CA HIS A 272 4.83 -4.68 -22.12
C HIS A 272 6.06 -3.83 -22.41
N ALA A 273 7.23 -4.45 -22.38
CA ALA A 273 8.50 -3.79 -22.62
C ALA A 273 8.49 -3.03 -23.97
N ARG A 274 7.99 -3.66 -25.02
CA ARG A 274 7.86 -3.05 -26.35
C ARG A 274 6.91 -1.84 -26.36
N SER A 275 5.82 -1.90 -25.59
CA SER A 275 4.87 -0.77 -25.49
C SER A 275 5.47 0.48 -24.82
N LEU A 276 6.50 0.29 -23.98
CA LEU A 276 7.24 1.37 -23.33
C LEU A 276 8.35 1.96 -24.22
N GLY A 277 8.61 1.36 -25.39
CA GLY A 277 9.56 1.85 -26.37
C GLY A 277 11.00 1.88 -25.87
N LYS A 278 11.71 3.01 -26.12
CA LYS A 278 13.14 3.16 -25.81
C LYS A 278 13.41 3.68 -24.37
N THR A 279 12.44 3.58 -23.46
CA THR A 279 12.65 4.00 -22.06
C THR A 279 13.59 3.05 -21.33
N GLU A 280 14.19 3.50 -20.22
CA GLU A 280 15.02 2.64 -19.37
C GLU A 280 14.21 1.47 -18.81
N LEU A 281 12.99 1.72 -18.37
CA LEU A 281 12.06 0.69 -17.92
C LEU A 281 11.79 -0.35 -19.02
N GLY A 282 11.53 0.10 -20.26
CA GLY A 282 11.30 -0.83 -21.38
C GLY A 282 12.51 -1.72 -21.67
N ARG A 283 13.72 -1.17 -21.62
CA ARG A 283 14.98 -1.95 -21.77
C ARG A 283 15.13 -2.96 -20.65
N PHE A 284 15.02 -2.54 -19.39
CA PHE A 284 15.12 -3.42 -18.24
C PHE A 284 14.15 -4.62 -18.33
N LEU A 285 12.89 -4.38 -18.72
CA LEU A 285 11.89 -5.44 -18.85
C LEU A 285 12.20 -6.40 -20.03
N LEU A 286 12.85 -5.91 -21.09
CA LEU A 286 13.33 -6.78 -22.18
C LEU A 286 14.46 -7.67 -21.70
N ASP A 287 15.48 -7.10 -21.05
CA ASP A 287 16.64 -7.82 -20.52
C ASP A 287 16.18 -8.88 -19.49
N LEU A 288 15.24 -8.50 -18.59
CA LEU A 288 14.61 -9.45 -17.66
C LEU A 288 13.89 -10.59 -18.40
N ALA A 289 13.16 -10.30 -19.47
CA ALA A 289 12.48 -11.30 -20.29
C ALA A 289 13.46 -12.20 -21.06
N GLU A 290 14.70 -11.79 -21.23
CA GLU A 290 15.78 -12.56 -21.88
C GLU A 290 16.63 -13.35 -20.88
N GLY A 291 16.44 -13.15 -19.58
CA GLY A 291 17.12 -13.88 -18.51
C GLY A 291 18.38 -13.20 -17.98
N GLU A 292 18.59 -11.91 -18.28
CA GLU A 292 19.81 -11.20 -17.89
C GLU A 292 19.78 -10.66 -16.45
N HIS A 293 18.64 -10.74 -15.76
CA HIS A 293 18.45 -10.24 -14.38
C HIS A 293 17.89 -11.32 -13.42
N GLU A 294 18.28 -12.57 -13.59
CA GLU A 294 17.94 -13.66 -12.66
C GLU A 294 18.78 -13.65 -11.38
#